data_f2ef23c21ee847565acb6d5a03ff28fd
#
_entry.id   f2ef23c21ee847565acb6d5a03ff28fd
#
_cell.length_a   1.000
_cell.length_b   1.000
_cell.length_c   1.000
_cell.angle_alpha   90.00
_cell.angle_beta   90.00
_cell.angle_gamma   90.00
#
_symmetry.space_group_name_H-M   'P 1'
#
loop_
_entity.id
_entity.type
_entity.pdbx_description
1 polymer ?
#
loop_
_entity_poly.entity_id
_entity_poly.type
_entity_poly.pdbx_seq_one_letter_code
_entity_poly.pdbx_strand_id
1 'polypeptide(L)'
;MIDNKEKDKILIIDFGSQLTKLIARRVRDYGVFSEVISLKEFNNLKEHSSIKGIIFSGGPSTVTKKTFPTISNKIFSLNIPILGICYGLQLITKKLGGKVKSGANKREFGRAILIKNKNSLLTKNFFTKRNKSVWMSHQDSVYKMPKNFKKKAKKKNSPFTGIE
;
A
#
# COMPACT_ATOMS: atom_id res chain seq x y z
N MET A 1 -17.02 -34.09 10.83
CA MET A 1 -15.76 -33.60 10.21
C MET A 1 -15.81 -32.09 10.27
N ILE A 2 -14.96 -31.43 11.04
CA ILE A 2 -14.85 -29.97 11.07
C ILE A 2 -14.18 -29.61 9.75
N ASP A 3 -14.91 -28.91 8.89
CA ASP A 3 -14.38 -28.40 7.62
C ASP A 3 -13.24 -27.40 7.94
N ASN A 4 -12.02 -27.87 7.88
CA ASN A 4 -10.80 -27.13 8.21
C ASN A 4 -10.41 -26.18 7.06
N LYS A 5 -11.41 -25.68 6.34
CA LYS A 5 -11.20 -24.73 5.27
C LYS A 5 -10.71 -23.42 5.87
N GLU A 6 -9.46 -23.08 5.60
CA GLU A 6 -8.86 -21.83 6.07
C GLU A 6 -9.75 -20.65 5.62
N LYS A 7 -10.14 -19.78 6.57
CA LYS A 7 -11.06 -18.66 6.29
C LYS A 7 -10.41 -17.66 5.34
N ASP A 8 -11.18 -17.20 4.38
CA ASP A 8 -10.78 -16.11 3.49
C ASP A 8 -10.31 -14.90 4.28
N LYS A 9 -9.16 -14.33 3.90
CA LYS A 9 -8.51 -13.27 4.66
C LYS A 9 -7.88 -12.18 3.79
N ILE A 10 -7.77 -10.99 4.37
CA ILE A 10 -6.87 -9.95 3.90
C ILE A 10 -5.55 -10.08 4.66
N LEU A 11 -4.48 -10.29 3.94
CA LEU A 11 -3.15 -10.40 4.52
C LEU A 11 -2.49 -9.02 4.57
N ILE A 12 -1.93 -8.64 5.71
CA ILE A 12 -1.25 -7.36 5.89
C ILE A 12 0.21 -7.64 6.18
N ILE A 13 1.08 -7.25 5.26
CA ILE A 13 2.53 -7.40 5.42
C ILE A 13 3.06 -6.18 6.16
N ASP A 14 3.67 -6.43 7.32
CA ASP A 14 4.21 -5.37 8.17
C ASP A 14 5.63 -4.99 7.75
N PHE A 15 5.80 -3.75 7.30
CA PHE A 15 7.08 -3.12 7.01
C PHE A 15 7.57 -2.20 8.14
N GLY A 16 7.02 -2.35 9.35
CA GLY A 16 7.41 -1.59 10.55
C GLY A 16 6.61 -0.31 10.77
N SER A 17 5.39 -0.23 10.28
CA SER A 17 4.50 0.91 10.54
C SER A 17 3.85 0.81 11.90
N GLN A 18 3.83 1.91 12.64
CA GLN A 18 3.03 2.03 13.87
C GLN A 18 1.52 1.89 13.61
N LEU A 19 1.08 2.05 12.36
CA LEU A 19 -0.33 1.98 11.96
C LEU A 19 -0.76 0.59 11.46
N THR A 20 0.13 -0.40 11.38
CA THR A 20 -0.20 -1.72 10.82
C THR A 20 -1.35 -2.39 11.56
N LYS A 21 -1.33 -2.37 12.89
CA LYS A 21 -2.43 -2.92 13.72
C LYS A 21 -3.73 -2.15 13.53
N LEU A 22 -3.67 -0.83 13.32
CA LEU A 22 -4.86 -0.03 13.04
C LEU A 22 -5.46 -0.37 11.67
N ILE A 23 -4.63 -0.60 10.66
CA ILE A 23 -5.10 -1.07 9.34
C ILE A 23 -5.85 -2.40 9.50
N ALA A 24 -5.27 -3.37 10.21
CA ALA A 24 -5.89 -4.66 10.47
C ALA A 24 -7.23 -4.52 11.20
N ARG A 25 -7.30 -3.65 12.21
CA ARG A 25 -8.54 -3.36 12.93
C ARG A 25 -9.59 -2.77 11.97
N ARG A 26 -9.22 -1.81 11.12
CA ARG A 26 -10.16 -1.22 10.17
C ARG A 26 -10.72 -2.21 9.17
N VAL A 27 -9.92 -3.16 8.69
CA VAL A 27 -10.41 -4.26 7.84
C VAL A 27 -11.45 -5.11 8.59
N ARG A 28 -11.18 -5.43 9.86
CA ARG A 28 -12.11 -6.21 10.72
C ARG A 28 -13.38 -5.45 11.09
N ASP A 29 -13.32 -4.14 11.26
CA ASP A 29 -14.49 -3.28 11.49
C ASP A 29 -15.53 -3.38 10.34
N TYR A 30 -15.08 -3.79 9.13
CA TYR A 30 -15.93 -4.09 7.98
C TYR A 30 -16.32 -5.58 7.84
N GLY A 31 -16.15 -6.38 8.91
CA GLY A 31 -16.52 -7.79 8.93
C GLY A 31 -15.59 -8.72 8.15
N VAL A 32 -14.41 -8.23 7.72
CA VAL A 32 -13.44 -9.00 6.95
C VAL A 32 -12.31 -9.49 7.84
N PHE A 33 -12.03 -10.80 7.82
CA PHE A 33 -10.90 -11.32 8.58
C PHE A 33 -9.57 -10.81 8.01
N SER A 34 -8.68 -10.40 8.89
CA SER A 34 -7.36 -9.90 8.52
C SER A 34 -6.27 -10.46 9.43
N GLU A 35 -5.15 -10.77 8.84
CA GLU A 35 -3.96 -11.27 9.52
C GLU A 35 -2.77 -10.36 9.23
N VAL A 36 -1.99 -10.07 10.27
CA VAL A 36 -0.74 -9.29 10.14
C VAL A 36 0.41 -10.26 10.25
N ILE A 37 1.29 -10.24 9.26
CA ILE A 37 2.51 -11.05 9.26
C ILE A 37 3.73 -10.21 8.92
N SER A 38 4.88 -10.66 9.38
CA SER A 38 6.16 -10.07 9.01
C SER A 38 6.55 -10.41 7.56
N LEU A 39 7.48 -9.65 7.01
CA LEU A 39 8.08 -9.96 5.70
C LEU A 39 8.73 -11.35 5.67
N LYS A 40 9.35 -11.78 6.79
CA LYS A 40 9.97 -13.10 6.92
C LYS A 40 8.94 -14.23 6.85
N GLU A 41 7.84 -14.09 7.59
CA GLU A 41 6.74 -15.06 7.58
C GLU A 41 6.11 -15.15 6.20
N PHE A 42 5.86 -14.01 5.54
CA PHE A 42 5.33 -14.01 4.17
C PHE A 42 6.24 -14.74 3.17
N ASN A 43 7.55 -14.52 3.24
CA ASN A 43 8.49 -15.17 2.32
C ASN A 43 8.55 -16.71 2.50
N ASN A 44 8.12 -17.21 3.67
CA ASN A 44 8.05 -18.63 3.99
C ASN A 44 6.64 -19.23 3.77
N LEU A 45 5.66 -18.40 3.40
CA LEU A 45 4.29 -18.85 3.20
C LEU A 45 4.18 -19.72 1.96
N LYS A 46 3.67 -20.94 2.11
CA LYS A 46 3.54 -21.92 1.03
C LYS A 46 2.15 -21.88 0.39
N GLU A 47 1.12 -21.57 1.17
CA GLU A 47 -0.28 -21.62 0.74
C GLU A 47 -0.86 -20.19 0.68
N HIS A 48 -1.58 -19.90 -0.41
CA HIS A 48 -2.13 -18.58 -0.68
C HIS A 48 -3.63 -18.62 -1.02
N SER A 49 -4.27 -19.77 -1.03
CA SER A 49 -5.65 -19.95 -1.51
C SER A 49 -6.69 -19.18 -0.70
N SER A 50 -6.47 -19.04 0.61
CA SER A 50 -7.33 -18.26 1.51
C SER A 50 -7.10 -16.75 1.44
N ILE A 51 -6.06 -16.28 0.76
CA ILE A 51 -5.73 -14.86 0.68
C ILE A 51 -6.52 -14.21 -0.45
N LYS A 52 -7.44 -13.29 -0.12
CA LYS A 52 -8.29 -12.56 -1.08
C LYS A 52 -7.80 -11.15 -1.38
N GLY A 53 -6.85 -10.67 -0.62
CA GLY A 53 -6.19 -9.38 -0.85
C GLY A 53 -4.97 -9.23 0.04
N ILE A 54 -4.04 -8.40 -0.38
CA ILE A 54 -2.80 -8.14 0.34
C ILE A 54 -2.64 -6.64 0.54
N ILE A 55 -2.30 -6.23 1.76
CA ILE A 55 -1.96 -4.84 2.07
C ILE A 55 -0.48 -4.77 2.46
N PHE A 56 0.29 -3.95 1.74
CA PHE A 56 1.63 -3.57 2.15
C PHE A 56 1.52 -2.34 3.05
N SER A 57 1.88 -2.47 4.29
CA SER A 57 1.84 -1.36 5.24
C SER A 57 2.85 -0.26 4.89
N GLY A 58 2.80 0.84 5.62
CA GLY A 58 3.88 1.80 5.67
C GLY A 58 5.10 1.24 6.41
N GLY A 59 6.14 2.06 6.55
CA GLY A 59 7.33 1.72 7.31
C GLY A 59 8.33 2.88 7.33
N PRO A 60 9.30 2.84 8.24
CA PRO A 60 10.33 3.87 8.38
C PRO A 60 11.41 3.83 7.29
N SER A 61 11.45 2.73 6.54
CA SER A 61 12.46 2.50 5.51
C SER A 61 12.19 3.29 4.23
N THR A 62 13.20 3.40 3.38
CA THR A 62 13.10 4.00 2.05
C THR A 62 13.57 3.05 0.96
N VAL A 63 12.85 3.02 -0.15
CA VAL A 63 13.22 2.23 -1.32
C VAL A 63 14.34 2.87 -2.16
N THR A 64 14.80 4.07 -1.79
CA THR A 64 15.86 4.80 -2.52
C THR A 64 17.28 4.38 -2.11
N LYS A 65 17.42 3.69 -0.98
CA LYS A 65 18.70 3.10 -0.54
C LYS A 65 19.07 1.86 -1.36
N LYS A 66 20.34 1.43 -1.28
CA LYS A 66 20.82 0.19 -1.93
C LYS A 66 20.13 -1.05 -1.35
N THR A 67 19.99 -1.11 -0.03
CA THR A 67 19.30 -2.18 0.69
C THR A 67 18.06 -1.64 1.37
N PHE A 68 16.94 -2.32 1.21
CA PHE A 68 15.64 -1.96 1.79
C PHE A 68 14.78 -3.22 1.96
N PRO A 69 13.85 -3.24 2.92
CA PRO A 69 12.90 -4.35 3.08
C PRO A 69 12.15 -4.57 1.78
N THR A 70 12.24 -5.76 1.23
CA THR A 70 11.70 -6.04 -0.10
C THR A 70 11.05 -7.41 -0.16
N ILE A 71 10.22 -7.62 -1.16
CA ILE A 71 9.47 -8.85 -1.40
C ILE A 71 9.78 -9.41 -2.78
N SER A 72 9.62 -10.71 -2.96
CA SER A 72 9.79 -11.34 -4.27
C SER A 72 8.77 -10.79 -5.28
N ASN A 73 9.19 -10.63 -6.53
CA ASN A 73 8.28 -10.22 -7.61
C ASN A 73 7.19 -11.26 -7.90
N LYS A 74 7.36 -12.51 -7.46
CA LYS A 74 6.36 -13.58 -7.60
C LYS A 74 5.00 -13.22 -7.00
N ILE A 75 4.96 -12.31 -6.00
CA ILE A 75 3.70 -11.86 -5.42
C ILE A 75 2.75 -11.23 -6.44
N PHE A 76 3.30 -10.55 -7.44
CA PHE A 76 2.49 -9.89 -8.49
C PHE A 76 1.92 -10.88 -9.52
N SER A 77 2.39 -12.14 -9.51
CA SER A 77 1.87 -13.22 -10.37
C SER A 77 0.79 -14.06 -9.67
N LEU A 78 0.48 -13.79 -8.40
CA LEU A 78 -0.54 -14.55 -7.65
C LEU A 78 -1.98 -14.17 -8.05
N ASN A 79 -2.17 -13.17 -8.90
CA ASN A 79 -3.50 -12.61 -9.25
C ASN A 79 -4.35 -12.18 -8.04
N ILE A 80 -3.71 -11.84 -6.92
CA ILE A 80 -4.34 -11.33 -5.71
C ILE A 80 -4.25 -9.80 -5.73
N PRO A 81 -5.36 -9.06 -5.48
CA PRO A 81 -5.32 -7.60 -5.37
C PRO A 81 -4.35 -7.13 -4.29
N ILE A 82 -3.51 -6.13 -4.61
CA ILE A 82 -2.50 -5.60 -3.70
C ILE A 82 -2.71 -4.11 -3.50
N LEU A 83 -2.79 -3.67 -2.24
CA LEU A 83 -2.82 -2.27 -1.84
C LEU A 83 -1.52 -1.88 -1.14
N GLY A 84 -0.83 -0.87 -1.65
CA GLY A 84 0.35 -0.29 -0.97
C GLY A 84 0.03 1.03 -0.28
N ILE A 85 0.43 1.18 0.98
CA ILE A 85 0.28 2.39 1.79
C ILE A 85 1.66 2.96 2.11
N CYS A 86 1.91 4.22 1.81
CA CYS A 86 3.19 4.90 2.04
C CYS A 86 4.38 4.09 1.49
N TYR A 87 5.20 3.50 2.35
CA TYR A 87 6.32 2.63 1.95
C TYR A 87 5.86 1.51 1.00
N GLY A 88 4.72 0.87 1.29
CA GLY A 88 4.16 -0.18 0.44
C GLY A 88 3.86 0.31 -0.99
N LEU A 89 3.32 1.51 -1.16
CA LEU A 89 3.12 2.12 -2.48
C LEU A 89 4.45 2.37 -3.20
N GLN A 90 5.45 2.87 -2.48
CA GLN A 90 6.78 3.13 -3.04
C GLN A 90 7.45 1.82 -3.47
N LEU A 91 7.33 0.76 -2.67
CA LEU A 91 7.85 -0.58 -2.97
C LEU A 91 7.21 -1.17 -4.24
N ILE A 92 5.87 -1.16 -4.33
CA ILE A 92 5.14 -1.61 -5.53
C ILE A 92 5.59 -0.80 -6.75
N THR A 93 5.65 0.52 -6.61
CA THR A 93 6.09 1.41 -7.69
C THR A 93 7.47 1.02 -8.21
N LYS A 94 8.45 0.84 -7.32
CA LYS A 94 9.83 0.47 -7.69
C LYS A 94 9.90 -0.92 -8.32
N LYS A 95 9.19 -1.90 -7.75
CA LYS A 95 9.14 -3.28 -8.23
C LYS A 95 8.55 -3.41 -9.63
N LEU A 96 7.58 -2.57 -9.98
CA LEU A 96 6.91 -2.58 -11.27
C LEU A 96 7.51 -1.58 -12.28
N GLY A 97 8.74 -1.08 -12.04
CA GLY A 97 9.49 -0.26 -12.99
C GLY A 97 9.15 1.23 -12.97
N GLY A 98 8.40 1.68 -11.98
CA GLY A 98 8.26 3.11 -11.67
C GLY A 98 9.49 3.65 -10.95
N LYS A 99 9.47 4.94 -10.61
CA LYS A 99 10.59 5.59 -9.92
C LYS A 99 10.12 6.37 -8.70
N VAL A 100 10.89 6.25 -7.63
CA VAL A 100 10.71 6.95 -6.35
C VAL A 100 11.94 7.80 -6.11
N LYS A 101 11.75 9.02 -5.61
CA LYS A 101 12.84 9.92 -5.23
C LYS A 101 12.76 10.26 -3.75
N SER A 102 13.91 10.45 -3.13
CA SER A 102 13.98 10.96 -1.76
C SER A 102 13.53 12.42 -1.74
N GLY A 103 12.70 12.74 -0.75
CA GLY A 103 12.24 14.09 -0.48
C GLY A 103 13.09 14.82 0.56
N ALA A 104 14.41 14.61 0.59
CA ALA A 104 15.30 15.11 1.63
C ALA A 104 15.08 16.60 2.02
N ASN A 105 14.67 17.44 1.06
CA ASN A 105 14.38 18.86 1.28
C ASN A 105 12.87 19.19 1.33
N LYS A 106 11.98 18.22 1.20
CA LYS A 106 10.51 18.42 1.19
C LYS A 106 9.81 17.28 1.92
N ARG A 107 10.17 17.12 3.19
CA ARG A 107 9.47 16.19 4.08
C ARG A 107 8.01 16.60 4.21
N GLU A 108 7.11 15.65 4.08
CA GLU A 108 5.67 15.90 4.13
C GLU A 108 5.09 15.27 5.38
N PHE A 109 5.00 16.09 6.43
CA PHE A 109 4.37 15.75 7.69
C PHE A 109 3.20 16.70 7.95
N GLY A 110 2.04 16.15 8.30
CA GLY A 110 0.88 16.93 8.68
C GLY A 110 -0.25 16.90 7.67
N ARG A 111 -1.14 17.88 7.79
CA ARG A 111 -2.36 17.99 6.99
C ARG A 111 -2.04 18.31 5.53
N ALA A 112 -2.59 17.53 4.62
CA ALA A 112 -2.47 17.73 3.19
C ALA A 112 -3.82 17.63 2.48
N ILE A 113 -3.96 18.32 1.36
CA ILE A 113 -5.16 18.25 0.52
C ILE A 113 -4.88 17.34 -0.67
N LEU A 114 -5.59 16.22 -0.73
CA LEU A 114 -5.65 15.37 -1.92
C LEU A 114 -6.69 15.90 -2.88
N ILE A 115 -6.35 15.91 -4.14
CA ILE A 115 -7.22 16.31 -5.24
C ILE A 115 -7.54 15.05 -6.04
N LYS A 116 -8.84 14.74 -6.17
CA LYS A 116 -9.32 13.64 -7.03
C LYS A 116 -8.94 13.92 -8.47
N ASN A 117 -8.35 12.94 -9.14
CA ASN A 117 -8.00 13.06 -10.56
C ASN A 117 -8.96 12.26 -11.45
N LYS A 118 -9.20 10.99 -11.12
CA LYS A 118 -10.11 10.09 -11.83
C LYS A 118 -10.86 9.19 -10.85
N ASN A 119 -12.02 8.69 -11.26
CA ASN A 119 -12.75 7.68 -10.50
C ASN A 119 -11.93 6.38 -10.41
N SER A 120 -12.12 5.66 -9.31
CA SER A 120 -11.45 4.41 -9.00
C SER A 120 -12.33 3.63 -8.02
N LEU A 121 -12.35 2.31 -8.14
CA LEU A 121 -13.04 1.46 -7.17
C LEU A 121 -12.45 1.65 -5.77
N LEU A 122 -11.14 1.76 -5.66
CA LEU A 122 -10.43 1.96 -4.41
C LEU A 122 -10.81 3.27 -3.70
N THR A 123 -11.15 4.32 -4.46
CA THR A 123 -11.43 5.65 -3.89
C THR A 123 -12.89 6.10 -4.06
N LYS A 124 -13.79 5.20 -4.49
CA LYS A 124 -15.20 5.53 -4.79
C LYS A 124 -15.88 6.26 -3.64
N ASN A 125 -15.74 5.77 -2.42
CA ASN A 125 -16.35 6.34 -1.21
C ASN A 125 -15.41 7.26 -0.43
N PHE A 126 -14.14 7.33 -0.80
CA PHE A 126 -13.15 8.17 -0.12
C PHE A 126 -13.30 9.64 -0.49
N PHE A 127 -13.55 9.94 -1.77
CA PHE A 127 -13.78 11.30 -2.26
C PHE A 127 -15.27 11.60 -2.38
N THR A 128 -15.87 12.15 -1.35
CA THR A 128 -17.24 12.71 -1.39
C THR A 128 -17.29 14.04 -2.14
N LYS A 129 -16.18 14.80 -2.14
CA LYS A 129 -15.93 16.03 -2.89
C LYS A 129 -14.64 15.88 -3.69
N ARG A 130 -14.34 16.84 -4.58
CA ARG A 130 -13.11 16.86 -5.38
C ARG A 130 -11.84 16.84 -4.52
N ASN A 131 -11.89 17.45 -3.34
CA ASN A 131 -10.78 17.58 -2.42
C ASN A 131 -11.06 16.82 -1.13
N LYS A 132 -10.05 16.15 -0.58
CA LYS A 132 -10.10 15.49 0.72
C LYS A 132 -8.87 15.85 1.55
N SER A 133 -9.11 16.25 2.79
CA SER A 133 -8.03 16.46 3.75
C SER A 133 -7.56 15.12 4.30
N VAL A 134 -6.26 14.90 4.32
CA VAL A 134 -5.59 13.71 4.85
C VAL A 134 -4.38 14.10 5.67
N TRP A 135 -3.91 13.19 6.51
CA TRP A 135 -2.65 13.32 7.21
C TRP A 135 -1.55 12.61 6.43
N MET A 136 -0.45 13.31 6.16
CA MET A 136 0.71 12.77 5.48
C MET A 136 1.86 12.57 6.45
N SER A 137 2.61 11.48 6.28
CA SER A 137 3.81 11.16 7.04
C SER A 137 4.77 10.36 6.16
N HIS A 138 5.48 11.06 5.26
CA HIS A 138 6.48 10.42 4.41
C HIS A 138 7.54 11.41 3.91
N GLN A 139 8.71 10.88 3.57
CA GLN A 139 9.83 11.63 3.02
C GLN A 139 9.99 11.43 1.52
N ASP A 140 9.68 10.24 1.02
CA ASP A 140 9.87 9.87 -0.37
C ASP A 140 8.58 10.04 -1.18
N SER A 141 8.72 10.31 -2.45
CA SER A 141 7.58 10.48 -3.36
C SER A 141 7.78 9.74 -4.68
N VAL A 142 6.68 9.19 -5.20
CA VAL A 142 6.63 8.65 -6.55
C VAL A 142 6.73 9.81 -7.54
N TYR A 143 7.67 9.75 -8.48
CA TYR A 143 7.80 10.76 -9.56
C TYR A 143 7.62 10.18 -10.97
N LYS A 144 7.68 8.85 -11.11
CA LYS A 144 7.31 8.15 -12.34
C LYS A 144 6.47 6.92 -11.99
N MET A 145 5.26 6.83 -12.54
CA MET A 145 4.39 5.68 -12.37
C MET A 145 4.95 4.45 -13.09
N PRO A 146 4.63 3.23 -12.62
CA PRO A 146 4.83 2.03 -13.42
C PRO A 146 4.04 2.09 -14.72
N LYS A 147 4.47 1.31 -15.70
CA LYS A 147 3.72 1.12 -16.95
C LYS A 147 2.33 0.53 -16.62
N ASN A 148 1.30 0.97 -17.34
CA ASN A 148 -0.11 0.57 -17.15
C ASN A 148 -0.82 1.10 -15.90
N PHE A 149 -0.15 1.84 -15.02
CA PHE A 149 -0.82 2.51 -13.90
C PHE A 149 -1.46 3.84 -14.33
N LYS A 150 -2.57 4.20 -13.67
CA LYS A 150 -3.30 5.46 -13.89
C LYS A 150 -3.31 6.30 -12.63
N LYS A 151 -3.13 7.60 -12.79
CA LYS A 151 -3.22 8.54 -11.68
C LYS A 151 -4.65 8.70 -11.22
N LYS A 152 -4.92 8.48 -9.95
CA LYS A 152 -6.25 8.59 -9.31
C LYS A 152 -6.35 9.77 -8.37
N ALA A 153 -5.27 10.12 -7.69
CA ALA A 153 -5.20 11.30 -6.84
C ALA A 153 -3.85 11.99 -6.96
N LYS A 154 -3.85 13.31 -6.72
CA LYS A 154 -2.66 14.16 -6.68
C LYS A 154 -2.74 15.14 -5.53
N LYS A 155 -1.63 15.76 -5.20
CA LYS A 155 -1.58 16.98 -4.39
C LYS A 155 -0.65 18.01 -5.04
N LYS A 156 -0.60 19.25 -4.50
CA LYS A 156 0.14 20.38 -5.10
C LYS A 156 1.61 20.02 -5.40
N ASN A 157 2.30 19.35 -4.47
CA ASN A 157 3.73 19.07 -4.57
C ASN A 157 4.07 17.59 -4.90
N SER A 158 3.06 16.72 -5.04
CA SER A 158 3.25 15.31 -5.39
C SER A 158 2.20 14.86 -6.40
N PRO A 159 2.62 14.69 -7.67
CA PRO A 159 1.67 14.40 -8.76
C PRO A 159 1.08 12.98 -8.71
N PHE A 160 1.71 12.06 -7.98
CA PHE A 160 1.35 10.64 -7.95
C PHE A 160 1.12 10.15 -6.51
N THR A 161 0.17 10.77 -5.81
CA THR A 161 -0.17 10.41 -4.42
C THR A 161 -1.10 9.20 -4.36
N GLY A 162 -1.91 8.98 -5.40
CA GLY A 162 -2.73 7.77 -5.59
C GLY A 162 -2.64 7.31 -7.04
N ILE A 163 -2.24 6.07 -7.23
CA ILE A 163 -2.10 5.41 -8.53
C ILE A 163 -2.75 4.02 -8.49
N GLU A 164 -3.28 3.56 -9.60
CA GLU A 164 -3.96 2.26 -9.77
C GLU A 164 -3.69 1.70 -11.17
#